data_97a2f245b7418c81f0d7bc6d60e3ebd6
#
_entry.id   97a2f245b7418c81f0d7bc6d60e3ebd6
#
_cell.length_a   1.000
_cell.length_b   1.000
_cell.length_c   1.000
_cell.angle_alpha   90.00
_cell.angle_beta   90.00
_cell.angle_gamma   90.00
#
_symmetry.space_group_name_H-M   'P 1'
#
loop_
_entity.id
_entity.type
_entity.pdbx_description
1 polymer ?
#
loop_
_entity_poly.entity_id
_entity_poly.type
_entity_poly.pdbx_seq_one_letter_code
_entity_poly.pdbx_strand_id
1 'polypeptide(L)'
;MPEGDGKVQAVIKNETIWLTQKAMSELFGVNIPAISKHLRNIFDEGELQEKVVVSKMEITTEHGAMEGKTQTKEVNFYNLDAIISVGYRVNSTKATRFRQWATKILNEYIRKGFVLDDNRLKQGIAVFGKDYFRELLERVRSIRASERRIWQQITDIHAECSTDYDRNSPTTHDFYAMIQNRFHYAITGQTAAEIIYKKADHTKENMGLTAWRNSPHGRILKSDVSIAKNYLEEKQIRQLERAVTGFFDYIEDLIERENTFNMSQFSESVNEFLTFRRYQILPDKGHISAAQAKAKAESEYDIFNRTQRIDSDFDKEVRGMLEQ
;
A
#
# COMPACT_ATOMS: atom_id res chain seq x y z
N MET A 1 -5.98 19.75 -11.29
CA MET A 1 -6.60 21.04 -10.95
C MET A 1 -7.88 21.16 -11.75
N PRO A 2 -8.99 21.67 -11.18
CA PRO A 2 -10.20 21.90 -11.95
C PRO A 2 -9.91 22.85 -13.11
N GLU A 3 -10.55 22.60 -14.25
CA GLU A 3 -10.42 23.34 -15.49
C GLU A 3 -10.53 24.85 -15.26
N GLY A 4 -9.44 25.53 -15.41
CA GLY A 4 -9.34 26.99 -15.41
C GLY A 4 -8.29 27.38 -16.43
N ASP A 5 -8.58 28.38 -17.26
CA ASP A 5 -7.83 28.84 -18.45
C ASP A 5 -6.36 29.30 -18.24
N GLY A 6 -5.72 28.95 -17.14
CA GLY A 6 -4.35 29.36 -16.84
C GLY A 6 -3.37 28.20 -16.82
N LYS A 7 -2.53 28.07 -17.84
CA LYS A 7 -1.34 27.21 -17.79
C LYS A 7 -0.29 27.86 -16.91
N VAL A 8 0.03 27.25 -15.78
CA VAL A 8 1.11 27.69 -14.89
C VAL A 8 2.34 26.83 -15.15
N GLN A 9 3.50 27.46 -15.35
CA GLN A 9 4.76 26.73 -15.50
C GLN A 9 5.19 26.15 -14.17
N ALA A 10 5.30 24.83 -14.11
CA ALA A 10 5.75 24.07 -12.95
C ALA A 10 6.98 23.24 -13.31
N VAL A 11 7.93 23.13 -12.39
CA VAL A 11 9.04 22.19 -12.49
C VAL A 11 8.71 20.96 -11.65
N ILE A 12 8.91 19.77 -12.21
CA ILE A 12 8.76 18.50 -11.53
C ILE A 12 10.15 17.99 -11.17
N LYS A 13 10.42 17.81 -9.87
CA LYS A 13 11.68 17.30 -9.35
C LYS A 13 11.44 16.56 -8.04
N ASN A 14 12.10 15.42 -7.85
CA ASN A 14 11.96 14.58 -6.63
C ASN A 14 10.50 14.21 -6.29
N GLU A 15 9.74 13.81 -7.32
CA GLU A 15 8.33 13.39 -7.19
C GLU A 15 7.40 14.49 -6.61
N THR A 16 7.79 15.74 -6.66
CA THR A 16 6.98 16.88 -6.22
C THR A 16 6.98 18.01 -7.25
N ILE A 17 6.10 18.97 -7.04
CA ILE A 17 5.91 20.13 -7.90
C ILE A 17 6.62 21.34 -7.28
N TRP A 18 7.33 22.10 -8.09
CA TRP A 18 8.03 23.31 -7.72
C TRP A 18 7.52 24.50 -8.53
N LEU A 19 7.17 25.58 -7.85
CA LEU A 19 6.71 26.83 -8.48
C LEU A 19 7.60 28.01 -8.06
N THR A 20 7.75 28.97 -8.98
CA THR A 20 8.29 30.29 -8.64
C THR A 20 7.23 31.16 -7.96
N GLN A 21 7.60 32.26 -7.31
CA GLN A 21 6.64 33.25 -6.80
C GLN A 21 5.74 33.81 -7.90
N LYS A 22 6.28 34.00 -9.11
CA LYS A 22 5.51 34.42 -10.28
C LYS A 22 4.44 33.38 -10.64
N ALA A 23 4.82 32.12 -10.73
CA ALA A 23 3.88 31.03 -11.03
C ALA A 23 2.80 30.88 -9.94
N MET A 24 3.16 31.04 -8.64
CA MET A 24 2.18 31.08 -7.55
C MET A 24 1.24 32.28 -7.64
N SER A 25 1.74 33.47 -8.06
CA SER A 25 0.89 34.65 -8.24
C SER A 25 -0.17 34.45 -9.33
N GLU A 26 0.19 33.80 -10.42
CA GLU A 26 -0.71 33.41 -11.50
C GLU A 26 -1.72 32.33 -11.05
N LEU A 27 -1.23 31.32 -10.32
CA LEU A 27 -2.04 30.23 -9.77
C LEU A 27 -3.13 30.76 -8.85
N PHE A 28 -2.78 31.64 -7.92
CA PHE A 28 -3.70 32.15 -6.91
C PHE A 28 -4.38 33.48 -7.30
N GLY A 29 -3.98 34.08 -8.43
CA GLY A 29 -4.59 35.31 -8.93
C GLY A 29 -4.33 36.52 -8.03
N VAL A 30 -3.12 36.67 -7.50
CA VAL A 30 -2.65 37.78 -6.68
C VAL A 30 -1.31 38.29 -7.20
N ASN A 31 -0.85 39.41 -6.73
CA ASN A 31 0.47 39.98 -7.15
C ASN A 31 1.64 39.28 -6.44
N ILE A 32 2.83 39.35 -7.04
CA ILE A 32 4.05 38.72 -6.50
C ILE A 32 4.41 39.26 -5.08
N PRO A 33 4.28 40.55 -4.75
CA PRO A 33 4.52 41.06 -3.40
C PRO A 33 3.63 40.41 -2.34
N ALA A 34 2.37 40.07 -2.66
CA ALA A 34 1.50 39.38 -1.74
C ALA A 34 2.00 37.95 -1.45
N ILE A 35 2.43 37.22 -2.50
CA ILE A 35 3.06 35.89 -2.33
C ILE A 35 4.32 36.01 -1.46
N SER A 36 5.21 36.95 -1.75
CA SER A 36 6.44 37.18 -0.98
C SER A 36 6.14 37.47 0.50
N LYS A 37 5.11 38.26 0.78
CA LYS A 37 4.68 38.56 2.16
C LYS A 37 4.19 37.29 2.88
N HIS A 38 3.37 36.46 2.21
CA HIS A 38 2.89 35.21 2.80
C HIS A 38 4.02 34.22 3.08
N LEU A 39 4.95 34.05 2.15
CA LEU A 39 6.13 33.20 2.34
C LEU A 39 6.98 33.66 3.51
N ARG A 40 7.25 34.98 3.62
CA ARG A 40 7.98 35.52 4.76
C ARG A 40 7.29 35.20 6.09
N ASN A 41 5.98 35.44 6.17
CA ASN A 41 5.24 35.13 7.40
C ASN A 41 5.27 33.64 7.75
N ILE A 42 5.19 32.73 6.76
CA ILE A 42 5.29 31.28 6.95
C ILE A 42 6.64 30.91 7.56
N PHE A 43 7.74 31.52 7.08
CA PHE A 43 9.07 31.24 7.59
C PHE A 43 9.32 31.91 8.98
N ASP A 44 8.87 33.15 9.16
CA ASP A 44 9.01 33.88 10.41
C ASP A 44 8.22 33.25 11.55
N GLU A 45 7.06 32.67 11.25
CA GLU A 45 6.21 31.94 12.20
C GLU A 45 6.70 30.50 12.44
N GLY A 46 7.69 30.03 11.70
CA GLY A 46 8.24 28.67 11.85
C GLY A 46 7.31 27.56 11.34
N GLU A 47 6.27 27.89 10.53
CA GLU A 47 5.38 26.89 9.93
C GLU A 47 6.15 25.95 8.99
N LEU A 48 7.09 26.52 8.20
CA LEU A 48 7.97 25.76 7.32
C LEU A 48 9.42 26.26 7.46
N GLN A 49 10.36 25.35 7.28
CA GLN A 49 11.77 25.69 7.23
C GLN A 49 12.18 26.04 5.80
N GLU A 50 12.66 27.25 5.57
CA GLU A 50 13.04 27.75 4.23
C GLU A 50 14.04 26.82 3.52
N LYS A 51 15.02 26.28 4.24
CA LYS A 51 16.05 25.36 3.71
C LYS A 51 15.48 24.08 3.10
N VAL A 52 14.30 23.65 3.55
CA VAL A 52 13.64 22.40 3.10
C VAL A 52 12.74 22.66 1.90
N VAL A 53 12.05 23.80 1.88
CA VAL A 53 10.97 24.07 0.92
C VAL A 53 11.39 25.00 -0.23
N VAL A 54 12.60 25.58 -0.19
CA VAL A 54 13.13 26.46 -1.23
C VAL A 54 14.34 25.83 -1.91
N SER A 55 14.34 25.81 -3.24
CA SER A 55 15.47 25.37 -4.05
C SER A 55 15.79 26.42 -5.10
N LYS A 56 17.07 26.75 -5.27
CA LYS A 56 17.52 27.61 -6.34
C LYS A 56 17.74 26.79 -7.60
N MET A 57 17.15 27.22 -8.69
CA MET A 57 17.29 26.60 -10.00
C MET A 57 17.54 27.66 -11.08
N GLU A 58 18.30 27.28 -12.07
CA GLU A 58 18.56 28.15 -13.22
C GLU A 58 17.39 28.08 -14.21
N ILE A 59 16.93 29.25 -14.64
CA ILE A 59 15.99 29.39 -15.75
C ILE A 59 16.69 30.09 -16.91
N THR A 60 16.63 29.45 -18.07
CA THR A 60 17.09 30.04 -19.33
C THR A 60 15.91 30.71 -20.04
N THR A 61 16.00 32.00 -20.26
CA THR A 61 15.00 32.78 -21.00
C THR A 61 15.65 33.45 -22.20
N GLU A 62 14.89 33.75 -23.25
CA GLU A 62 15.36 34.54 -24.36
C GLU A 62 15.74 35.96 -23.88
N HIS A 63 16.83 36.50 -24.39
CA HIS A 63 17.32 37.83 -24.03
C HIS A 63 16.46 38.88 -24.74
N GLY A 64 15.66 39.64 -23.97
CA GLY A 64 14.69 40.57 -24.52
C GLY A 64 15.23 41.71 -25.41
N ALA A 65 16.56 41.94 -25.45
CA ALA A 65 17.19 42.97 -26.26
C ALA A 65 18.11 42.46 -27.39
N MET A 66 18.34 41.14 -27.46
CA MET A 66 19.20 40.51 -28.47
C MET A 66 18.54 39.26 -29.02
N GLU A 67 18.05 39.32 -30.23
CA GLU A 67 17.41 38.20 -30.94
C GLU A 67 18.37 37.00 -31.03
N GLY A 68 17.91 35.82 -30.62
CA GLY A 68 18.68 34.58 -30.65
C GLY A 68 19.68 34.36 -29.49
N LYS A 69 19.77 35.26 -28.52
CA LYS A 69 20.57 35.05 -27.30
C LYS A 69 19.70 34.66 -26.12
N THR A 70 20.18 33.72 -25.32
CA THR A 70 19.52 33.26 -24.07
C THR A 70 20.25 33.88 -22.86
N GLN A 71 19.46 34.18 -21.82
CA GLN A 71 19.96 34.61 -20.52
C GLN A 71 19.59 33.60 -19.47
N THR A 72 20.56 33.12 -18.71
CA THR A 72 20.35 32.24 -17.57
C THR A 72 20.29 33.05 -16.29
N LYS A 73 19.25 32.84 -15.49
CA LYS A 73 19.04 33.49 -14.20
C LYS A 73 18.71 32.44 -13.13
N GLU A 74 19.38 32.56 -11.99
CA GLU A 74 19.02 31.77 -10.78
C GLU A 74 17.74 32.31 -10.15
N VAL A 75 16.76 31.44 -9.90
CA VAL A 75 15.46 31.79 -9.34
C VAL A 75 15.09 30.82 -8.24
N ASN A 76 14.45 31.33 -7.19
CA ASN A 76 13.94 30.52 -6.11
C ASN A 76 12.65 29.80 -6.54
N PHE A 77 12.64 28.49 -6.35
CA PHE A 77 11.50 27.62 -6.51
C PHE A 77 11.04 27.11 -5.14
N TYR A 78 9.76 26.97 -4.98
CA TYR A 78 9.08 26.59 -3.76
C TYR A 78 8.35 25.25 -3.99
N ASN A 79 8.51 24.30 -3.08
CA ASN A 79 7.91 22.97 -3.20
C ASN A 79 6.40 22.99 -2.93
N LEU A 80 5.76 21.81 -3.01
CA LEU A 80 4.32 21.65 -2.80
C LEU A 80 3.86 22.14 -1.44
N ASP A 81 4.64 21.93 -0.37
CA ASP A 81 4.27 22.34 0.99
C ASP A 81 4.15 23.86 1.09
N ALA A 82 5.12 24.58 0.55
CA ALA A 82 5.08 26.05 0.49
C ALA A 82 3.91 26.56 -0.37
N ILE A 83 3.61 25.87 -1.49
CA ILE A 83 2.47 26.20 -2.36
C ILE A 83 1.15 26.04 -1.60
N ILE A 84 1.00 24.96 -0.85
CA ILE A 84 -0.19 24.67 -0.06
C ILE A 84 -0.35 25.74 1.04
N SER A 85 0.69 25.98 1.84
CA SER A 85 0.66 26.97 2.93
C SER A 85 0.29 28.37 2.43
N VAL A 86 0.87 28.83 1.30
CA VAL A 86 0.50 30.07 0.66
C VAL A 86 -0.97 30.05 0.19
N GLY A 87 -1.42 28.96 -0.42
CA GLY A 87 -2.79 28.80 -0.92
C GLY A 87 -3.86 28.89 0.18
N TYR A 88 -3.52 28.49 1.40
CA TYR A 88 -4.41 28.62 2.56
C TYR A 88 -4.43 30.06 3.13
N ARG A 89 -3.37 30.84 2.96
CA ARG A 89 -3.27 32.21 3.49
C ARG A 89 -3.74 33.30 2.51
N VAL A 90 -3.72 33.01 1.22
CA VAL A 90 -4.14 33.97 0.17
C VAL A 90 -5.66 34.13 0.15
N ASN A 91 -6.11 35.39 0.12
CA ASN A 91 -7.53 35.71 -0.03
C ASN A 91 -7.84 36.07 -1.50
N SER A 92 -8.26 35.08 -2.29
CA SER A 92 -8.70 35.25 -3.67
C SER A 92 -9.68 34.16 -4.07
N THR A 93 -10.44 34.40 -5.15
CA THR A 93 -11.38 33.40 -5.71
C THR A 93 -10.63 32.14 -6.18
N LYS A 94 -9.44 32.28 -6.78
CA LYS A 94 -8.62 31.15 -7.21
C LYS A 94 -8.09 30.35 -6.02
N ALA A 95 -7.62 31.01 -4.96
CA ALA A 95 -7.20 30.34 -3.74
C ALA A 95 -8.38 29.64 -3.03
N THR A 96 -9.59 30.22 -3.06
CA THR A 96 -10.79 29.56 -2.54
C THR A 96 -11.12 28.28 -3.31
N ARG A 97 -11.04 28.30 -4.65
CA ARG A 97 -11.24 27.09 -5.48
C ARG A 97 -10.18 26.02 -5.19
N PHE A 98 -8.92 26.44 -4.99
CA PHE A 98 -7.83 25.53 -4.60
C PHE A 98 -8.14 24.85 -3.26
N ARG A 99 -8.54 25.60 -2.23
CA ARG A 99 -8.92 25.04 -0.92
C ARG A 99 -10.11 24.07 -1.02
N GLN A 100 -11.14 24.42 -1.81
CA GLN A 100 -12.29 23.54 -2.04
C GLN A 100 -11.88 22.22 -2.70
N TRP A 101 -10.99 22.28 -3.69
CA TRP A 101 -10.45 21.09 -4.34
C TRP A 101 -9.63 20.23 -3.36
N ALA A 102 -8.73 20.84 -2.59
CA ALA A 102 -7.92 20.13 -1.59
C ALA A 102 -8.81 19.47 -0.51
N THR A 103 -9.82 20.21 -0.01
CA THR A 103 -10.80 19.69 0.96
C THR A 103 -11.59 18.50 0.39
N LYS A 104 -11.98 18.56 -0.89
CA LYS A 104 -12.66 17.43 -1.55
C LYS A 104 -11.82 16.17 -1.54
N ILE A 105 -10.52 16.28 -1.89
CA ILE A 105 -9.57 15.15 -1.88
C ILE A 105 -9.41 14.60 -0.47
N LEU A 106 -9.18 15.46 0.53
CA LEU A 106 -9.04 15.05 1.92
C LEU A 106 -10.31 14.37 2.45
N ASN A 107 -11.49 14.90 2.19
CA ASN A 107 -12.75 14.29 2.58
C ASN A 107 -12.96 12.92 1.92
N GLU A 108 -12.57 12.76 0.66
CA GLU A 108 -12.63 11.48 -0.03
C GLU A 108 -11.69 10.47 0.62
N TYR A 109 -10.45 10.88 0.90
CA TYR A 109 -9.47 10.03 1.58
C TYR A 109 -9.92 9.63 3.00
N ILE A 110 -10.41 10.58 3.80
CA ILE A 110 -10.89 10.31 5.17
C ILE A 110 -12.06 9.31 5.15
N ARG A 111 -12.98 9.46 4.20
CA ARG A 111 -14.17 8.61 4.10
C ARG A 111 -13.88 7.22 3.54
N LYS A 112 -13.04 7.14 2.49
CA LYS A 112 -12.80 5.90 1.74
C LYS A 112 -11.48 5.22 2.09
N GLY A 113 -10.49 5.95 2.61
CA GLY A 113 -9.11 5.49 2.82
C GLY A 113 -8.24 5.53 1.56
N PHE A 114 -8.75 6.03 0.43
CA PHE A 114 -8.00 6.20 -0.82
C PHE A 114 -8.61 7.32 -1.68
N VAL A 115 -7.79 7.84 -2.61
CA VAL A 115 -8.19 8.74 -3.70
C VAL A 115 -7.53 8.24 -4.97
N LEU A 116 -8.29 8.09 -6.07
CA LEU A 116 -7.79 7.63 -7.36
C LEU A 116 -8.10 8.66 -8.45
N ASP A 117 -7.15 8.89 -9.32
CA ASP A 117 -7.34 9.59 -10.59
C ASP A 117 -7.47 8.56 -11.72
N ASP A 118 -8.71 8.09 -11.91
CA ASP A 118 -9.03 7.04 -12.88
C ASP A 118 -8.58 7.39 -14.30
N ASN A 119 -8.74 8.64 -14.72
CA ASN A 119 -8.38 9.08 -16.06
C ASN A 119 -6.86 9.00 -16.25
N ARG A 120 -6.10 9.47 -15.28
CA ARG A 120 -4.64 9.41 -15.30
C ARG A 120 -4.13 7.97 -15.31
N LEU A 121 -4.71 7.11 -14.49
CA LEU A 121 -4.35 5.69 -14.40
C LEU A 121 -4.67 4.93 -15.69
N LYS A 122 -5.85 5.17 -16.30
CA LYS A 122 -6.26 4.55 -17.57
C LYS A 122 -5.40 5.00 -18.76
N GLN A 123 -4.96 6.26 -18.76
CA GLN A 123 -4.17 6.81 -19.86
C GLN A 123 -2.68 6.51 -19.76
N GLY A 124 -2.20 5.92 -18.66
CA GLY A 124 -0.78 5.64 -18.43
C GLY A 124 0.08 6.90 -18.36
N ILE A 125 -0.49 8.05 -17.96
CA ILE A 125 0.25 9.32 -17.90
C ILE A 125 1.25 9.29 -16.76
N ALA A 126 2.52 9.15 -17.10
CA ALA A 126 3.63 9.17 -16.15
C ALA A 126 4.07 10.62 -15.85
N VAL A 127 3.37 11.33 -14.96
CA VAL A 127 3.70 12.74 -14.60
C VAL A 127 5.10 12.84 -13.98
N PHE A 128 5.55 11.84 -13.24
CA PHE A 128 6.85 11.80 -12.59
C PHE A 128 7.82 10.79 -13.23
N GLY A 129 7.57 10.38 -14.48
CA GLY A 129 8.40 9.39 -15.17
C GLY A 129 8.21 7.94 -14.68
N LYS A 130 7.27 7.69 -13.77
CA LYS A 130 6.94 6.38 -13.24
C LYS A 130 5.49 6.00 -13.56
N ASP A 131 5.29 4.75 -13.94
CA ASP A 131 3.94 4.16 -14.08
C ASP A 131 3.49 3.60 -12.73
N TYR A 132 2.62 4.35 -12.05
CA TYR A 132 2.03 3.94 -10.76
C TYR A 132 0.90 2.92 -10.88
N PHE A 133 0.45 2.60 -12.09
CA PHE A 133 -0.61 1.61 -12.28
C PHE A 133 -0.21 0.22 -11.76
N ARG A 134 1.04 -0.17 -12.00
CA ARG A 134 1.58 -1.44 -11.50
C ARG A 134 1.63 -1.47 -9.97
N GLU A 135 2.05 -0.38 -9.34
CA GLU A 135 2.06 -0.23 -7.87
C GLU A 135 0.64 -0.34 -7.30
N LEU A 136 -0.33 0.34 -7.93
CA LEU A 136 -1.74 0.25 -7.55
C LEU A 136 -2.25 -1.19 -7.63
N LEU A 137 -1.98 -1.90 -8.72
CA LEU A 137 -2.37 -3.30 -8.89
C LEU A 137 -1.77 -4.19 -7.79
N GLU A 138 -0.52 -4.00 -7.44
CA GLU A 138 0.12 -4.76 -6.36
C GLU A 138 -0.50 -4.45 -5.00
N ARG A 139 -0.82 -3.19 -4.70
CA ARG A 139 -1.53 -2.78 -3.48
C ARG A 139 -2.93 -3.38 -3.40
N VAL A 140 -3.71 -3.31 -4.48
CA VAL A 140 -5.05 -3.89 -4.54
C VAL A 140 -4.99 -5.41 -4.30
N ARG A 141 -4.05 -6.10 -4.95
CA ARG A 141 -3.83 -7.55 -4.73
C ARG A 141 -3.49 -7.85 -3.28
N SER A 142 -2.58 -7.10 -2.69
CA SER A 142 -2.19 -7.28 -1.28
C SER A 142 -3.36 -7.06 -0.32
N ILE A 143 -4.20 -6.06 -0.57
CA ILE A 143 -5.41 -5.79 0.23
C ILE A 143 -6.42 -6.94 0.09
N ARG A 144 -6.69 -7.40 -1.14
CA ARG A 144 -7.59 -8.56 -1.40
C ARG A 144 -7.05 -9.83 -0.77
N ALA A 145 -5.74 -10.05 -0.83
CA ALA A 145 -5.08 -11.23 -0.31
C ALA A 145 -4.74 -11.15 1.19
N SER A 146 -5.18 -10.11 1.92
CA SER A 146 -5.05 -10.09 3.36
C SER A 146 -5.85 -11.24 3.98
N GLU A 147 -5.27 -11.96 4.93
CA GLU A 147 -5.83 -13.19 5.49
C GLU A 147 -7.30 -13.06 5.91
N ARG A 148 -7.63 -11.99 6.64
CA ARG A 148 -9.00 -11.70 7.04
C ARG A 148 -9.95 -11.48 5.84
N ARG A 149 -9.50 -10.80 4.78
CA ARG A 149 -10.31 -10.53 3.59
C ARG A 149 -10.52 -11.79 2.76
N ILE A 150 -9.51 -12.63 2.62
CA ILE A 150 -9.61 -13.93 1.95
C ILE A 150 -10.70 -14.76 2.59
N TRP A 151 -10.64 -14.93 3.91
CA TRP A 151 -11.62 -15.73 4.64
C TRP A 151 -13.03 -15.16 4.52
N GLN A 152 -13.18 -13.84 4.62
CA GLN A 152 -14.46 -13.18 4.45
C GLN A 152 -15.02 -13.41 3.04
N GLN A 153 -14.23 -13.20 2.00
CA GLN A 153 -14.68 -13.41 0.62
C GLN A 153 -15.03 -14.88 0.33
N ILE A 154 -14.21 -15.83 0.78
CA ILE A 154 -14.54 -17.27 0.64
C ILE A 154 -15.85 -17.59 1.36
N THR A 155 -16.06 -17.04 2.54
CA THR A 155 -17.29 -17.24 3.30
C THR A 155 -18.50 -16.64 2.59
N ASP A 156 -18.38 -15.41 2.09
CA ASP A 156 -19.46 -14.71 1.40
C ASP A 156 -19.82 -15.43 0.09
N ILE A 157 -18.82 -15.73 -0.72
CA ILE A 157 -18.99 -16.47 -1.98
C ILE A 157 -19.62 -17.84 -1.75
N HIS A 158 -19.11 -18.58 -0.75
CA HIS A 158 -19.63 -19.90 -0.44
C HIS A 158 -21.07 -19.84 0.09
N ALA A 159 -21.40 -18.82 0.88
CA ALA A 159 -22.75 -18.61 1.39
C ALA A 159 -23.76 -18.27 0.27
N GLU A 160 -23.31 -17.53 -0.76
CA GLU A 160 -24.16 -17.12 -1.89
C GLU A 160 -24.41 -18.26 -2.89
N CYS A 161 -23.42 -19.11 -3.14
CA CYS A 161 -23.49 -20.11 -4.20
C CYS A 161 -23.63 -21.56 -3.73
N SER A 162 -23.51 -21.85 -2.43
CA SER A 162 -23.54 -23.20 -1.91
C SER A 162 -24.92 -23.63 -1.41
N THR A 163 -25.37 -24.80 -1.88
CA THR A 163 -26.64 -25.40 -1.48
C THR A 163 -26.59 -26.12 -0.13
N ASP A 164 -25.38 -26.38 0.38
CA ASP A 164 -25.10 -27.14 1.60
C ASP A 164 -24.29 -26.34 2.65
N TYR A 165 -24.32 -25.03 2.56
CA TYR A 165 -23.58 -24.16 3.48
C TYR A 165 -24.18 -24.11 4.88
N ASP A 166 -23.38 -24.50 5.87
CA ASP A 166 -23.64 -24.25 7.30
C ASP A 166 -22.39 -23.61 7.94
N ARG A 167 -22.52 -22.33 8.31
CA ARG A 167 -21.43 -21.53 8.90
C ARG A 167 -20.81 -22.17 10.15
N ASN A 168 -21.59 -22.90 10.92
CA ASN A 168 -21.17 -23.47 12.21
C ASN A 168 -20.74 -24.94 12.09
N SER A 169 -20.84 -25.51 10.90
CA SER A 169 -20.45 -26.89 10.65
C SER A 169 -18.94 -27.11 10.80
N PRO A 170 -18.47 -28.14 11.51
CA PRO A 170 -17.08 -28.55 11.50
C PRO A 170 -16.54 -28.77 10.08
N THR A 171 -17.38 -29.27 9.18
CA THR A 171 -17.05 -29.46 7.76
C THR A 171 -16.66 -28.17 7.06
N THR A 172 -17.31 -27.05 7.38
CA THR A 172 -17.01 -25.73 6.83
C THR A 172 -15.64 -25.24 7.33
N HIS A 173 -15.30 -25.45 8.60
CA HIS A 173 -13.98 -25.09 9.12
C HIS A 173 -12.86 -25.93 8.50
N ASP A 174 -13.05 -27.24 8.35
CA ASP A 174 -12.10 -28.14 7.71
C ASP A 174 -11.90 -27.77 6.24
N PHE A 175 -12.95 -27.38 5.57
CA PHE A 175 -12.94 -26.92 4.18
C PHE A 175 -12.05 -25.68 3.98
N TYR A 176 -12.18 -24.67 4.83
CA TYR A 176 -11.34 -23.48 4.74
C TYR A 176 -9.86 -23.77 5.00
N ALA A 177 -9.58 -24.60 6.02
CA ALA A 177 -8.21 -25.03 6.29
C ALA A 177 -7.60 -25.81 5.12
N MET A 178 -8.40 -26.62 4.45
CA MET A 178 -7.99 -27.37 3.27
C MET A 178 -7.67 -26.45 2.09
N ILE A 179 -8.52 -25.47 1.79
CA ILE A 179 -8.25 -24.49 0.71
C ILE A 179 -6.95 -23.74 1.00
N GLN A 180 -6.79 -23.22 2.21
CA GLN A 180 -5.57 -22.52 2.61
C GLN A 180 -4.33 -23.38 2.41
N ASN A 181 -4.37 -24.63 2.83
CA ASN A 181 -3.26 -25.57 2.66
C ASN A 181 -2.93 -25.83 1.19
N ARG A 182 -3.91 -25.92 0.30
CA ARG A 182 -3.69 -26.10 -1.15
C ARG A 182 -2.94 -24.93 -1.75
N PHE A 183 -3.32 -23.68 -1.41
CA PHE A 183 -2.59 -22.52 -1.89
C PHE A 183 -1.18 -22.41 -1.31
N HIS A 184 -0.98 -22.69 -0.03
CA HIS A 184 0.36 -22.74 0.55
C HIS A 184 1.23 -23.80 -0.12
N TYR A 185 0.70 -24.99 -0.30
CA TYR A 185 1.41 -26.09 -0.94
C TYR A 185 1.74 -25.78 -2.40
N ALA A 186 0.82 -25.20 -3.14
CA ALA A 186 1.03 -24.80 -4.53
C ALA A 186 2.23 -23.85 -4.70
N ILE A 187 2.49 -22.97 -3.71
CA ILE A 187 3.57 -21.97 -3.75
C ILE A 187 4.88 -22.48 -3.13
N THR A 188 4.77 -23.28 -2.07
CA THR A 188 5.95 -23.63 -1.23
C THR A 188 6.31 -25.10 -1.23
N GLY A 189 5.42 -25.97 -1.73
CA GLY A 189 5.52 -27.43 -1.56
C GLY A 189 5.26 -27.90 -0.13
N GLN A 190 4.66 -27.05 0.74
CA GLN A 190 4.41 -27.34 2.15
C GLN A 190 3.04 -26.81 2.56
N THR A 191 2.34 -27.50 3.46
CA THR A 191 1.12 -26.99 4.10
C THR A 191 1.45 -25.87 5.09
N ALA A 192 0.45 -25.10 5.50
CA ALA A 192 0.63 -24.03 6.48
C ALA A 192 1.27 -24.55 7.78
N ALA A 193 0.82 -25.71 8.26
CA ALA A 193 1.37 -26.34 9.46
C ALA A 193 2.84 -26.76 9.28
N GLU A 194 3.19 -27.32 8.13
CA GLU A 194 4.57 -27.75 7.83
C GLU A 194 5.52 -26.55 7.73
N ILE A 195 5.07 -25.43 7.14
CA ILE A 195 5.84 -24.16 7.07
C ILE A 195 6.17 -23.69 8.49
N ILE A 196 5.17 -23.57 9.35
CA ILE A 196 5.34 -23.12 10.74
C ILE A 196 6.28 -24.07 11.48
N TYR A 197 6.01 -25.38 11.43
CA TYR A 197 6.78 -26.40 12.14
C TYR A 197 8.25 -26.39 11.76
N LYS A 198 8.56 -26.21 10.47
CA LYS A 198 9.94 -26.24 9.94
C LYS A 198 10.70 -24.95 10.17
N LYS A 199 10.02 -23.81 10.12
CA LYS A 199 10.68 -22.49 10.13
C LYS A 199 10.72 -21.84 11.51
N ALA A 200 9.78 -22.11 12.41
CA ALA A 200 9.78 -21.58 13.78
C ALA A 200 10.97 -22.11 14.57
N ASP A 201 11.90 -21.22 14.93
CA ASP A 201 13.17 -21.58 15.57
C ASP A 201 13.71 -20.35 16.32
N HIS A 202 13.79 -20.44 17.65
CA HIS A 202 14.24 -19.36 18.53
C HIS A 202 15.71 -18.94 18.30
N THR A 203 16.51 -19.79 17.64
CA THR A 203 17.92 -19.48 17.35
C THR A 203 18.08 -18.63 16.10
N LYS A 204 17.03 -18.51 15.27
CA LYS A 204 17.06 -17.69 14.06
C LYS A 204 16.68 -16.25 14.36
N GLU A 205 17.20 -15.37 13.53
CA GLU A 205 16.75 -13.98 13.52
C GLU A 205 15.22 -13.91 13.41
N ASN A 206 14.60 -13.11 14.26
CA ASN A 206 13.15 -12.97 14.34
C ASN A 206 12.39 -14.31 14.40
N MET A 207 12.96 -15.33 15.02
CA MET A 207 12.39 -16.69 15.05
C MET A 207 12.15 -17.32 13.68
N GLY A 208 12.81 -16.86 12.63
CA GLY A 208 12.59 -17.26 11.25
C GLY A 208 11.37 -16.60 10.59
N LEU A 209 10.70 -15.63 11.26
CA LEU A 209 9.67 -14.81 10.66
C LEU A 209 10.26 -13.77 9.73
N THR A 210 9.60 -13.56 8.60
CA THR A 210 9.91 -12.50 7.63
C THR A 210 9.03 -11.28 7.81
N ALA A 211 7.85 -11.45 8.43
CA ALA A 211 6.91 -10.39 8.76
C ALA A 211 6.14 -10.74 10.04
N TRP A 212 5.68 -9.72 10.77
CA TRP A 212 4.79 -9.85 11.93
C TRP A 212 4.01 -8.55 12.09
N ARG A 213 3.02 -8.53 12.98
CA ARG A 213 2.08 -7.41 13.13
C ARG A 213 2.75 -6.05 13.27
N ASN A 214 3.86 -5.98 14.03
CA ASN A 214 4.58 -4.75 14.31
C ASN A 214 5.94 -4.68 13.59
N SER A 215 6.12 -5.43 12.49
CA SER A 215 7.33 -5.43 11.66
C SER A 215 7.57 -4.04 11.04
N PRO A 216 8.85 -3.64 10.79
CA PRO A 216 10.08 -4.40 11.06
C PRO A 216 10.65 -4.18 12.47
N HIS A 217 10.28 -3.13 13.18
CA HIS A 217 10.96 -2.72 14.42
C HIS A 217 10.21 -3.07 15.70
N GLY A 218 8.94 -3.42 15.60
CA GLY A 218 8.12 -3.73 16.76
C GLY A 218 8.25 -5.18 17.20
N ARG A 219 7.81 -5.44 18.43
CA ARG A 219 7.89 -6.75 19.07
C ARG A 219 7.08 -7.83 18.35
N ILE A 220 7.64 -9.04 18.25
CA ILE A 220 6.94 -10.23 17.81
C ILE A 220 6.00 -10.68 18.94
N LEU A 221 4.76 -10.96 18.62
CA LEU A 221 3.74 -11.45 19.55
C LEU A 221 3.52 -12.96 19.40
N LYS A 222 3.02 -13.61 20.47
CA LYS A 222 2.70 -15.05 20.45
C LYS A 222 1.67 -15.40 19.36
N SER A 223 0.78 -14.46 19.01
CA SER A 223 -0.16 -14.61 17.90
C SER A 223 0.51 -14.65 16.53
N ASP A 224 1.67 -14.01 16.37
CA ASP A 224 2.33 -13.90 15.07
C ASP A 224 2.99 -15.22 14.65
N VAL A 225 3.49 -16.00 15.62
CA VAL A 225 4.27 -17.22 15.36
C VAL A 225 3.42 -18.40 14.87
N SER A 226 2.11 -18.32 14.98
CA SER A 226 1.18 -19.33 14.49
C SER A 226 0.60 -19.04 13.10
N ILE A 227 1.09 -18.01 12.42
CA ILE A 227 0.63 -17.58 11.08
C ILE A 227 1.66 -17.99 10.03
N ALA A 228 1.34 -18.93 9.16
CA ALA A 228 2.25 -19.45 8.14
C ALA A 228 2.76 -18.36 7.18
N LYS A 229 1.91 -17.39 6.81
CA LYS A 229 2.27 -16.28 5.92
C LYS A 229 3.47 -15.48 6.47
N ASN A 230 3.60 -15.37 7.77
CA ASN A 230 4.67 -14.63 8.42
C ASN A 230 6.07 -15.25 8.24
N TYR A 231 6.13 -16.50 7.79
CA TYR A 231 7.39 -17.21 7.49
C TYR A 231 7.72 -17.26 6.00
N LEU A 232 6.89 -16.68 5.14
CA LEU A 232 7.10 -16.70 3.69
C LEU A 232 8.03 -15.57 3.26
N GLU A 233 8.88 -15.87 2.26
CA GLU A 233 9.67 -14.85 1.59
C GLU A 233 8.77 -13.91 0.77
N GLU A 234 9.21 -12.68 0.54
CA GLU A 234 8.44 -11.68 -0.21
C GLU A 234 7.97 -12.19 -1.59
N LYS A 235 8.83 -12.94 -2.28
CA LYS A 235 8.49 -13.57 -3.57
C LYS A 235 7.34 -14.58 -3.42
N GLN A 236 7.37 -15.39 -2.36
CA GLN A 236 6.33 -16.39 -2.06
C GLN A 236 5.02 -15.69 -1.67
N ILE A 237 5.09 -14.63 -0.88
CA ILE A 237 3.91 -13.80 -0.52
C ILE A 237 3.25 -13.26 -1.79
N ARG A 238 4.02 -12.64 -2.69
CA ARG A 238 3.49 -12.12 -3.95
C ARG A 238 2.88 -13.21 -4.85
N GLN A 239 3.48 -14.38 -4.88
CA GLN A 239 2.95 -15.52 -5.64
C GLN A 239 1.63 -16.02 -5.04
N LEU A 240 1.55 -16.14 -3.72
CA LEU A 240 0.34 -16.52 -2.98
C LEU A 240 -0.80 -15.52 -3.25
N GLU A 241 -0.51 -14.22 -3.12
CA GLU A 241 -1.47 -13.15 -3.37
C GLU A 241 -2.02 -13.17 -4.81
N ARG A 242 -1.16 -13.43 -5.79
CA ARG A 242 -1.57 -13.57 -7.19
C ARG A 242 -2.41 -14.82 -7.44
N ALA A 243 -2.05 -15.93 -6.83
CA ALA A 243 -2.79 -17.17 -6.98
C ALA A 243 -4.18 -17.06 -6.38
N VAL A 244 -4.28 -16.54 -5.16
CA VAL A 244 -5.56 -16.35 -4.45
C VAL A 244 -6.45 -15.34 -5.16
N THR A 245 -5.91 -14.18 -5.57
CA THR A 245 -6.69 -13.16 -6.32
C THR A 245 -7.21 -13.74 -7.64
N GLY A 246 -6.36 -14.46 -8.38
CA GLY A 246 -6.80 -15.07 -9.64
C GLY A 246 -7.84 -16.17 -9.46
N PHE A 247 -7.83 -16.87 -8.32
CA PHE A 247 -8.88 -17.83 -8.00
C PHE A 247 -10.20 -17.13 -7.69
N PHE A 248 -10.18 -16.01 -6.99
CA PHE A 248 -11.40 -15.23 -6.76
C PHE A 248 -12.01 -14.73 -8.06
N ASP A 249 -11.19 -14.16 -8.95
CA ASP A 249 -11.67 -13.70 -10.25
C ASP A 249 -12.31 -14.86 -11.06
N TYR A 250 -11.73 -16.07 -10.96
CA TYR A 250 -12.25 -17.29 -11.59
C TYR A 250 -13.59 -17.73 -10.98
N ILE A 251 -13.74 -17.71 -9.65
CA ILE A 251 -14.97 -18.10 -8.98
C ILE A 251 -16.07 -17.05 -9.19
N GLU A 252 -15.75 -15.76 -9.13
CA GLU A 252 -16.70 -14.66 -9.41
C GLU A 252 -17.31 -14.84 -10.83
N ASP A 253 -16.50 -15.16 -11.85
CA ASP A 253 -16.98 -15.43 -13.20
C ASP A 253 -17.91 -16.67 -13.28
N LEU A 254 -17.61 -17.71 -12.51
CA LEU A 254 -18.47 -18.89 -12.45
C LEU A 254 -19.82 -18.59 -11.78
N ILE A 255 -19.85 -17.76 -10.76
CA ILE A 255 -21.07 -17.36 -10.05
C ILE A 255 -21.92 -16.44 -10.93
N GLU A 256 -21.31 -15.45 -11.59
CA GLU A 256 -22.03 -14.56 -12.53
C GLU A 256 -22.73 -15.35 -13.66
N ARG A 257 -22.24 -16.53 -13.99
CA ARG A 257 -22.90 -17.45 -14.93
C ARG A 257 -23.94 -18.36 -14.28
N GLU A 258 -24.42 -18.00 -13.11
CA GLU A 258 -25.45 -18.74 -12.34
C GLU A 258 -25.10 -20.19 -11.99
N ASN A 259 -23.81 -20.50 -11.86
CA ASN A 259 -23.39 -21.80 -11.37
C ASN A 259 -23.56 -21.89 -9.87
N THR A 260 -24.25 -22.92 -9.41
CA THR A 260 -24.33 -23.28 -7.98
C THR A 260 -23.35 -24.39 -7.67
N PHE A 261 -22.71 -24.31 -6.51
CA PHE A 261 -21.74 -25.29 -6.05
C PHE A 261 -22.18 -25.92 -4.73
N ASN A 262 -21.85 -27.18 -4.51
CA ASN A 262 -21.72 -27.72 -3.19
C ASN A 262 -20.26 -27.65 -2.70
N MET A 263 -20.00 -27.93 -1.43
CA MET A 263 -18.65 -27.87 -0.84
C MET A 263 -17.62 -28.70 -1.58
N SER A 264 -18.02 -29.88 -2.07
CA SER A 264 -17.15 -30.77 -2.85
C SER A 264 -16.77 -30.17 -4.19
N GLN A 265 -17.72 -29.64 -4.94
CA GLN A 265 -17.50 -29.01 -6.23
C GLN A 265 -16.64 -27.74 -6.10
N PHE A 266 -16.88 -26.94 -5.06
CA PHE A 266 -16.03 -25.76 -4.81
C PHE A 266 -14.59 -26.19 -4.47
N SER A 267 -14.42 -27.24 -3.68
CA SER A 267 -13.11 -27.84 -3.40
C SER A 267 -12.41 -28.32 -4.67
N GLU A 268 -13.16 -28.90 -5.61
CA GLU A 268 -12.65 -29.38 -6.89
C GLU A 268 -12.23 -28.23 -7.80
N SER A 269 -13.01 -27.15 -7.85
CA SER A 269 -12.66 -25.94 -8.62
C SER A 269 -11.35 -25.31 -8.19
N VAL A 270 -10.96 -25.39 -6.90
CA VAL A 270 -9.63 -24.97 -6.43
C VAL A 270 -8.53 -25.80 -7.08
N ASN A 271 -8.70 -27.12 -7.16
CA ASN A 271 -7.71 -28.02 -7.78
C ASN A 271 -7.64 -27.79 -9.31
N GLU A 272 -8.78 -27.61 -9.96
CA GLU A 272 -8.84 -27.30 -11.39
C GLU A 272 -8.10 -26.01 -11.70
N PHE A 273 -8.38 -24.95 -10.94
CA PHE A 273 -7.68 -23.66 -11.08
C PHE A 273 -6.18 -23.79 -10.88
N LEU A 274 -5.73 -24.45 -9.82
CA LEU A 274 -4.32 -24.64 -9.53
C LEU A 274 -3.64 -25.48 -10.62
N THR A 275 -4.30 -26.54 -11.11
CA THR A 275 -3.83 -27.38 -12.22
C THR A 275 -3.70 -26.57 -13.52
N PHE A 276 -4.72 -25.79 -13.87
CA PHE A 276 -4.69 -24.89 -15.03
C PHE A 276 -3.51 -23.91 -14.95
N ARG A 277 -3.22 -23.39 -13.76
CA ARG A 277 -2.09 -22.50 -13.49
C ARG A 277 -0.75 -23.24 -13.38
N ARG A 278 -0.73 -24.58 -13.58
CA ARG A 278 0.45 -25.45 -13.49
C ARG A 278 1.14 -25.42 -12.11
N TYR A 279 0.37 -25.25 -11.06
CA TYR A 279 0.83 -25.42 -9.69
C TYR A 279 0.78 -26.90 -9.26
N GLN A 280 1.59 -27.23 -8.28
CA GLN A 280 1.52 -28.55 -7.63
C GLN A 280 0.27 -28.66 -6.77
N ILE A 281 -0.41 -29.78 -6.85
CA ILE A 281 -1.60 -30.08 -6.04
C ILE A 281 -1.19 -30.85 -4.82
N LEU A 282 -1.75 -30.46 -3.66
CA LEU A 282 -1.56 -31.16 -2.39
C LEU A 282 -2.16 -32.58 -2.50
N PRO A 283 -1.34 -33.64 -2.35
CA PRO A 283 -1.83 -35.00 -2.55
C PRO A 283 -2.69 -35.52 -1.38
N ASP A 284 -2.46 -35.00 -0.17
CA ASP A 284 -3.12 -35.43 1.07
C ASP A 284 -3.34 -34.24 2.04
N LYS A 285 -3.51 -34.51 3.33
CA LYS A 285 -3.71 -33.46 4.36
C LYS A 285 -2.40 -32.88 4.92
N GLY A 286 -1.22 -33.31 4.41
CA GLY A 286 0.09 -32.99 4.96
C GLY A 286 0.46 -33.88 6.17
N HIS A 287 1.73 -33.81 6.57
CA HIS A 287 2.30 -34.69 7.60
C HIS A 287 2.28 -34.08 9.00
N ILE A 288 2.07 -32.78 9.14
CA ILE A 288 2.07 -32.05 10.40
C ILE A 288 0.67 -31.46 10.65
N SER A 289 0.11 -31.75 11.81
CA SER A 289 -1.17 -31.15 12.22
C SER A 289 -1.00 -29.68 12.66
N ALA A 290 -2.05 -28.89 12.55
CA ALA A 290 -2.07 -27.51 13.02
C ALA A 290 -1.74 -27.41 14.52
N ALA A 291 -2.20 -28.37 15.34
CA ALA A 291 -1.91 -28.42 16.76
C ALA A 291 -0.41 -28.64 17.05
N GLN A 292 0.24 -29.58 16.34
CA GLN A 292 1.66 -29.83 16.47
C GLN A 292 2.50 -28.61 16.05
N ALA A 293 2.14 -27.98 14.93
CA ALA A 293 2.83 -26.79 14.44
C ALA A 293 2.71 -25.61 15.44
N LYS A 294 1.51 -25.38 15.95
CA LYS A 294 1.24 -24.34 16.95
C LYS A 294 2.00 -24.60 18.25
N ALA A 295 1.94 -25.80 18.79
CA ALA A 295 2.62 -26.16 20.03
C ALA A 295 4.14 -25.95 19.92
N LYS A 296 4.76 -26.35 18.80
CA LYS A 296 6.18 -26.10 18.54
C LYS A 296 6.47 -24.61 18.46
N ALA A 297 5.74 -23.86 17.64
CA ALA A 297 5.98 -22.43 17.46
C ALA A 297 5.83 -21.63 18.77
N GLU A 298 4.85 -21.98 19.59
CA GLU A 298 4.66 -21.36 20.91
C GLU A 298 5.78 -21.71 21.89
N SER A 299 6.28 -22.96 21.88
CA SER A 299 7.42 -23.38 22.68
C SER A 299 8.70 -22.61 22.29
N GLU A 300 8.96 -22.49 20.99
CA GLU A 300 10.08 -21.70 20.47
C GLU A 300 9.94 -20.20 20.86
N TYR A 301 8.73 -19.68 20.77
CA TYR A 301 8.43 -18.32 21.17
C TYR A 301 8.69 -18.07 22.66
N ASP A 302 8.30 -18.97 23.53
CA ASP A 302 8.48 -18.81 24.98
C ASP A 302 9.97 -18.73 25.37
N ILE A 303 10.86 -19.38 24.59
CA ILE A 303 12.32 -19.24 24.72
C ILE A 303 12.80 -17.89 24.15
N PHE A 304 12.43 -17.58 22.93
CA PHE A 304 12.81 -16.36 22.22
C PHE A 304 12.36 -15.10 22.98
N ASN A 305 11.15 -15.12 23.54
CA ASN A 305 10.56 -13.98 24.23
C ASN A 305 11.34 -13.54 25.47
N ARG A 306 12.17 -14.42 26.07
CA ARG A 306 13.03 -14.09 27.21
C ARG A 306 14.19 -13.18 26.81
N THR A 307 14.61 -13.24 25.56
CA THR A 307 15.74 -12.49 25.02
C THR A 307 15.31 -11.36 24.07
N GLN A 308 14.03 -11.30 23.74
CA GLN A 308 13.49 -10.30 22.84
C GLN A 308 13.60 -8.89 23.46
N ARG A 309 14.22 -7.95 22.73
CA ARG A 309 14.31 -6.55 23.16
C ARG A 309 12.92 -5.97 23.39
N ILE A 310 12.77 -5.26 24.49
CA ILE A 310 11.59 -4.45 24.77
C ILE A 310 11.91 -3.06 24.24
N ASP A 311 11.28 -2.67 23.13
CA ASP A 311 11.31 -1.29 22.66
C ASP A 311 10.42 -0.46 23.60
N SER A 312 11.02 0.38 24.42
CA SER A 312 10.29 1.36 25.22
C SER A 312 9.72 2.47 24.30
N ASP A 313 8.72 3.21 24.79
CA ASP A 313 8.20 4.35 24.04
C ASP A 313 9.29 5.43 23.86
N PHE A 314 10.24 5.52 24.80
CA PHE A 314 11.43 6.35 24.69
C PHE A 314 12.34 5.93 23.51
N ASP A 315 12.58 4.63 23.30
CA ASP A 315 13.39 4.15 22.17
C ASP A 315 12.74 4.45 20.83
N LYS A 316 11.41 4.47 20.78
CA LYS A 316 10.64 4.85 19.56
C LYS A 316 10.76 6.35 19.27
N GLU A 317 10.67 7.20 20.31
CA GLU A 317 10.86 8.65 20.17
C GLU A 317 12.27 9.00 19.71
N VAL A 318 13.29 8.40 20.33
CA VAL A 318 14.70 8.63 19.95
C VAL A 318 14.96 8.19 18.51
N ARG A 319 14.43 7.05 18.05
CA ARG A 319 14.54 6.65 16.63
C ARG A 319 13.84 7.64 15.70
N GLY A 320 12.64 8.08 16.02
CA GLY A 320 11.92 9.07 15.22
C GLY A 320 12.65 10.41 15.11
N MET A 321 13.49 10.77 16.10
CA MET A 321 14.36 11.96 16.06
C MET A 321 15.62 11.76 15.23
N LEU A 322 16.13 10.50 15.09
CA LEU A 322 17.34 10.19 14.34
C LEU A 322 17.05 9.93 12.84
N GLU A 323 15.83 9.66 12.48
CA GLU A 323 15.37 9.43 11.09
C GLU A 323 14.85 10.72 10.41
N GLN A 324 14.84 11.86 11.11
CA GLN A 324 14.57 13.21 10.58
C GLN A 324 15.87 13.94 10.21
#